data_a605645d16191e035f4005798fa1d888
#
_entry.id   a605645d16191e035f4005798fa1d888
#
_cell.length_a   1.000
_cell.length_b   1.000
_cell.length_c   1.000
_cell.angle_alpha   90.00
_cell.angle_beta   90.00
_cell.angle_gamma   90.00
#
_symmetry.space_group_name_H-M   'P 1'
#
loop_
_entity.id
_entity.type
_entity.pdbx_description
1 polymer ?
#
loop_
_entity_poly.entity_id
_entity_poly.type
_entity_poly.pdbx_seq_one_letter_code
_entity_poly.pdbx_strand_id
1 'polypeptide(L)'
;MNLFPIVAGRFKLDGGAMFGVVPKSIWQRTNPADENNLIDLCARCLLIESSDRLILVDTGMGDKQSERFFNYYKPWGGDNLVDSVIGAGFHPNDVTDVLLTHLHFDHCGGCFTWNADRTAFVPVFPNADYWSNESHWQWATQPNPREKASFLKDNLNPIQESGRLRFIEKGKDNPLDLDLLFVDGHTEKQMLPMVDWKGEKLVFMGDLIPVSYTHLTLPTILRV
;
A
#
# COMPACT_ATOMS: atom_id res chain seq x y z
N MET A 1 -6.16 -15.86 -13.95
CA MET A 1 -5.76 -14.88 -12.92
C MET A 1 -6.58 -15.11 -11.67
N ASN A 2 -5.93 -15.27 -10.52
CA ASN A 2 -6.57 -15.38 -9.21
C ASN A 2 -6.18 -14.16 -8.36
N LEU A 3 -7.10 -13.70 -7.52
CA LEU A 3 -6.93 -12.52 -6.68
C LEU A 3 -7.15 -12.89 -5.22
N PHE A 4 -6.22 -12.48 -4.36
CA PHE A 4 -6.27 -12.75 -2.92
C PHE A 4 -6.13 -11.42 -2.15
N PRO A 5 -7.12 -11.06 -1.31
CA PRO A 5 -6.97 -9.92 -0.41
C PRO A 5 -5.95 -10.26 0.68
N ILE A 6 -4.99 -9.38 0.88
CA ILE A 6 -3.94 -9.52 1.89
C ILE A 6 -4.11 -8.43 2.93
N VAL A 7 -4.05 -8.79 4.20
CA VAL A 7 -4.07 -7.83 5.32
C VAL A 7 -2.65 -7.69 5.84
N ALA A 8 -2.04 -6.55 5.55
CA ALA A 8 -0.66 -6.29 5.95
C ALA A 8 -0.54 -5.76 7.40
N GLY A 9 -1.65 -5.41 8.01
CA GLY A 9 -1.72 -4.95 9.40
C GLY A 9 -2.92 -4.05 9.64
N ARG A 10 -3.18 -3.77 10.91
CA ARG A 10 -4.23 -2.84 11.37
C ARG A 10 -3.61 -1.73 12.19
N PHE A 11 -4.15 -0.54 12.05
CA PHE A 11 -3.65 0.65 12.72
C PHE A 11 -4.79 1.65 12.95
N LYS A 12 -4.47 2.79 13.54
CA LYS A 12 -5.47 3.84 13.81
C LYS A 12 -4.98 5.18 13.27
N LEU A 13 -5.92 5.97 12.79
CA LEU A 13 -5.69 7.37 12.41
C LEU A 13 -6.81 8.27 12.95
N ASP A 14 -6.52 9.57 13.07
CA ASP A 14 -7.53 10.55 13.43
C ASP A 14 -8.66 10.60 12.40
N GLY A 15 -9.88 10.37 12.84
CA GLY A 15 -11.04 10.36 11.95
C GLY A 15 -11.32 11.72 11.31
N GLY A 16 -10.99 12.82 11.99
CA GLY A 16 -11.12 14.16 11.42
C GLY A 16 -10.16 14.39 10.27
N ALA A 17 -8.90 13.92 10.41
CA ALA A 17 -7.92 13.96 9.33
C ALA A 17 -8.35 13.12 8.13
N MET A 18 -8.92 11.92 8.39
CA MET A 18 -9.34 10.99 7.33
C MET A 18 -10.59 11.46 6.59
N PHE A 19 -11.57 12.03 7.30
CA PHE A 19 -12.83 12.46 6.71
C PHE A 19 -12.87 13.92 6.30
N GLY A 20 -11.88 14.70 6.68
CA GLY A 20 -11.73 16.11 6.28
C GLY A 20 -12.96 16.94 6.64
N VAL A 21 -13.62 17.49 5.63
CA VAL A 21 -14.80 18.37 5.81
C VAL A 21 -16.10 17.64 6.14
N VAL A 22 -16.11 16.31 6.12
CA VAL A 22 -17.31 15.53 6.44
C VAL A 22 -17.56 15.59 7.94
N PRO A 23 -18.77 15.98 8.40
CA PRO A 23 -19.07 16.06 9.83
C PRO A 23 -18.93 14.73 10.57
N LYS A 24 -18.35 14.75 11.78
CA LYS A 24 -18.18 13.57 12.62
C LYS A 24 -19.51 12.84 12.88
N SER A 25 -20.60 13.56 13.05
CA SER A 25 -21.95 13.01 13.24
C SER A 25 -22.42 12.12 12.07
N ILE A 26 -21.80 12.25 10.89
CA ILE A 26 -22.08 11.42 9.72
C ILE A 26 -21.14 10.22 9.72
N TRP A 27 -19.82 10.43 9.66
CA TRP A 27 -18.87 9.36 9.44
C TRP A 27 -18.70 8.42 10.65
N GLN A 28 -18.87 8.88 11.89
CA GLN A 28 -18.75 8.01 13.05
C GLN A 28 -19.81 6.89 13.14
N ARG A 29 -20.85 6.96 12.33
CA ARG A 29 -21.88 5.89 12.27
C ARG A 29 -21.34 4.61 11.64
N THR A 30 -20.42 4.74 10.71
CA THR A 30 -19.80 3.62 10.00
C THR A 30 -18.36 3.38 10.44
N ASN A 31 -17.70 4.42 10.99
CA ASN A 31 -16.31 4.37 11.46
C ASN A 31 -16.25 4.96 12.88
N PRO A 32 -16.66 4.21 13.90
CA PRO A 32 -16.63 4.67 15.29
C PRO A 32 -15.23 5.09 15.71
N ALA A 33 -15.12 6.30 16.25
CA ALA A 33 -13.85 6.79 16.79
C ALA A 33 -13.78 6.53 18.30
N ASP A 34 -12.57 6.29 18.80
CA ASP A 34 -12.29 6.23 20.21
C ASP A 34 -12.27 7.64 20.87
N GLU A 35 -11.91 7.71 22.15
CA GLU A 35 -11.83 8.94 22.95
C GLU A 35 -10.82 9.98 22.39
N ASN A 36 -9.82 9.51 21.65
CA ASN A 36 -8.80 10.32 20.99
C ASN A 36 -9.15 10.65 19.54
N ASN A 37 -10.38 10.41 19.12
CA ASN A 37 -10.85 10.57 17.74
C ASN A 37 -10.17 9.63 16.72
N LEU A 38 -9.55 8.55 17.18
CA LEU A 38 -8.90 7.57 16.31
C LEU A 38 -9.90 6.54 15.81
N ILE A 39 -9.87 6.27 14.52
CA ILE A 39 -10.67 5.23 13.84
C ILE A 39 -9.78 4.05 13.46
N ASP A 40 -10.37 2.87 13.38
CA ASP A 40 -9.69 1.66 12.95
C ASP A 40 -9.50 1.66 11.43
N LEU A 41 -8.27 1.35 11.01
CA LEU A 41 -7.88 1.19 9.62
C LEU A 41 -7.20 -0.15 9.38
N CYS A 42 -7.18 -0.58 8.14
CA CYS A 42 -6.55 -1.81 7.70
C CYS A 42 -5.70 -1.52 6.47
N ALA A 43 -4.40 -1.82 6.55
CA ALA A 43 -3.51 -1.82 5.39
C ALA A 43 -3.85 -3.05 4.53
N ARG A 44 -4.64 -2.84 3.49
CA ARG A 44 -5.04 -3.89 2.55
C ARG A 44 -4.16 -3.86 1.32
N CYS A 45 -3.64 -5.01 0.99
CA CYS A 45 -2.87 -5.27 -0.21
C CYS A 45 -3.64 -6.24 -1.10
N LEU A 46 -3.23 -6.39 -2.35
CA LEU A 46 -3.81 -7.34 -3.28
C LEU A 46 -2.72 -8.23 -3.83
N LEU A 47 -2.86 -9.55 -3.67
CA LEU A 47 -1.98 -10.51 -4.31
C LEU A 47 -2.65 -11.01 -5.58
N ILE A 48 -1.96 -10.91 -6.70
CA ILE A 48 -2.43 -11.27 -8.04
C ILE A 48 -1.57 -12.43 -8.54
N GLU A 49 -2.20 -13.60 -8.71
CA GLU A 49 -1.57 -14.74 -9.37
C GLU A 49 -1.94 -14.73 -10.86
N SER A 50 -0.96 -14.58 -11.72
CA SER A 50 -1.12 -14.53 -13.17
C SER A 50 -0.02 -15.33 -13.85
N SER A 51 -0.36 -16.31 -14.66
CA SER A 51 0.58 -17.14 -15.43
C SER A 51 1.81 -17.58 -14.65
N ASP A 52 2.92 -16.88 -14.85
CA ASP A 52 4.25 -17.11 -14.28
C ASP A 52 4.63 -16.06 -13.23
N ARG A 53 3.70 -15.16 -12.85
CA ARG A 53 3.94 -14.07 -11.90
C ARG A 53 3.03 -14.14 -10.69
N LEU A 54 3.60 -13.79 -9.55
CA LEU A 54 2.88 -13.54 -8.31
C LEU A 54 3.18 -12.09 -7.90
N ILE A 55 2.21 -11.20 -8.16
CA ILE A 55 2.36 -9.76 -8.02
C ILE A 55 1.65 -9.32 -6.74
N LEU A 56 2.39 -8.71 -5.82
CA LEU A 56 1.82 -8.08 -4.62
C LEU A 56 1.67 -6.58 -4.84
N VAL A 57 0.46 -6.07 -4.70
CA VAL A 57 0.16 -4.64 -4.77
C VAL A 57 0.16 -4.07 -3.36
N ASP A 58 1.08 -3.16 -3.08
CA ASP A 58 1.41 -2.55 -1.79
C ASP A 58 1.87 -3.57 -0.72
N THR A 59 2.42 -3.06 0.38
CA THR A 59 3.05 -3.91 1.41
C THR A 59 2.71 -3.50 2.86
N GLY A 60 1.86 -2.49 3.04
CA GLY A 60 1.56 -1.99 4.37
C GLY A 60 2.70 -1.19 5.00
N MET A 61 2.59 -0.94 6.30
CA MET A 61 3.48 -0.06 7.07
C MET A 61 4.82 -0.71 7.42
N GLY A 62 4.86 -2.06 7.50
CA GLY A 62 6.03 -2.80 7.99
C GLY A 62 6.29 -2.59 9.48
N ASP A 63 7.51 -2.94 9.91
CA ASP A 63 7.90 -3.02 11.33
C ASP A 63 9.21 -2.27 11.65
N LYS A 64 9.77 -1.54 10.66
CA LYS A 64 11.11 -0.94 10.77
C LYS A 64 11.19 0.28 11.66
N GLN A 65 10.09 1.01 11.79
CA GLN A 65 10.07 2.32 12.42
C GLN A 65 10.22 2.25 13.94
N SER A 66 10.48 3.38 14.56
CA SER A 66 10.64 3.45 16.01
C SER A 66 9.33 3.22 16.75
N GLU A 67 9.42 2.80 18.02
CA GLU A 67 8.26 2.70 18.91
C GLU A 67 7.49 4.03 18.99
N ARG A 68 8.20 5.15 19.00
CA ARG A 68 7.58 6.49 18.98
C ARG A 68 6.70 6.68 17.73
N PHE A 69 7.16 6.24 16.57
CA PHE A 69 6.40 6.29 15.33
C PHE A 69 5.12 5.45 15.45
N PHE A 70 5.25 4.17 15.84
CA PHE A 70 4.10 3.29 15.99
C PHE A 70 3.12 3.75 17.06
N ASN A 71 3.57 4.49 18.07
CA ASN A 71 2.68 5.09 19.06
C ASN A 71 1.70 6.12 18.50
N TYR A 72 1.97 6.72 17.34
CA TYR A 72 1.02 7.59 16.64
C TYR A 72 -0.05 6.80 15.89
N TYR A 73 0.32 5.65 15.32
CA TYR A 73 -0.55 4.84 14.48
C TYR A 73 -1.24 3.69 15.22
N LYS A 74 -0.84 3.42 16.46
CA LYS A 74 -1.47 2.43 17.34
C LYS A 74 -1.74 1.10 16.61
N PRO A 75 -0.72 0.41 16.06
CA PRO A 75 -0.95 -0.88 15.44
C PRO A 75 -1.61 -1.85 16.41
N TRP A 76 -2.56 -2.65 15.91
CA TRP A 76 -3.32 -3.59 16.72
C TRP A 76 -3.69 -4.86 15.93
N GLY A 77 -4.22 -5.86 16.61
CA GLY A 77 -4.53 -7.17 16.02
C GLY A 77 -3.28 -8.02 15.80
N GLY A 78 -3.47 -9.18 15.21
CA GLY A 78 -2.40 -10.14 14.92
C GLY A 78 -2.08 -10.23 13.42
N ASP A 79 -2.78 -9.48 12.59
CA ASP A 79 -2.58 -9.54 11.14
C ASP A 79 -1.21 -8.95 10.77
N ASN A 80 -0.49 -9.62 9.87
CA ASN A 80 0.74 -9.12 9.28
C ASN A 80 0.87 -9.60 7.83
N LEU A 81 1.73 -8.93 7.10
CA LEU A 81 1.91 -9.15 5.67
C LEU A 81 2.33 -10.58 5.32
N VAL A 82 3.35 -11.09 6.00
CA VAL A 82 3.93 -12.42 5.73
C VAL A 82 2.93 -13.53 6.02
N ASP A 83 2.31 -13.51 7.19
CA ASP A 83 1.33 -14.54 7.57
C ASP A 83 0.10 -14.50 6.66
N SER A 84 -0.29 -13.31 6.18
CA SER A 84 -1.40 -13.17 5.24
C SER A 84 -1.07 -13.74 3.85
N VAL A 85 0.16 -13.58 3.37
CA VAL A 85 0.64 -14.22 2.13
C VAL A 85 0.68 -15.74 2.29
N ILE A 86 1.20 -16.24 3.42
CA ILE A 86 1.23 -17.68 3.73
C ILE A 86 -0.21 -18.22 3.84
N GLY A 87 -1.11 -17.50 4.49
CA GLY A 87 -2.53 -17.87 4.60
C GLY A 87 -3.25 -17.92 3.25
N ALA A 88 -2.80 -17.18 2.26
CA ALA A 88 -3.28 -17.25 0.89
C ALA A 88 -2.70 -18.45 0.10
N GLY A 89 -1.78 -19.23 0.70
CA GLY A 89 -1.18 -20.43 0.10
C GLY A 89 0.17 -20.22 -0.58
N PHE A 90 0.82 -19.08 -0.38
CA PHE A 90 2.09 -18.73 -1.01
C PHE A 90 3.18 -18.48 0.04
N HIS A 91 4.43 -18.65 -0.37
CA HIS A 91 5.57 -18.26 0.43
C HIS A 91 6.08 -16.88 -0.01
N PRO A 92 6.65 -16.02 0.87
CA PRO A 92 7.24 -14.74 0.46
C PRO A 92 8.25 -14.84 -0.69
N ASN A 93 8.97 -15.97 -0.80
CA ASN A 93 9.89 -16.23 -1.90
C ASN A 93 9.22 -16.46 -3.26
N ASP A 94 7.91 -16.74 -3.27
CA ASP A 94 7.16 -16.98 -4.50
C ASP A 94 6.74 -15.65 -5.16
N VAL A 95 6.72 -14.56 -4.38
CA VAL A 95 6.39 -13.23 -4.90
C VAL A 95 7.48 -12.79 -5.87
N THR A 96 7.09 -12.58 -7.13
CA THR A 96 8.00 -12.19 -8.22
C THR A 96 8.09 -10.69 -8.39
N ASP A 97 7.04 -9.98 -8.01
CA ASP A 97 6.90 -8.54 -8.22
C ASP A 97 6.13 -7.88 -7.07
N VAL A 98 6.57 -6.70 -6.66
CA VAL A 98 5.86 -5.82 -5.74
C VAL A 98 5.53 -4.53 -6.49
N LEU A 99 4.25 -4.30 -6.77
CA LEU A 99 3.77 -3.08 -7.40
C LEU A 99 3.34 -2.09 -6.32
N LEU A 100 4.03 -0.97 -6.21
CA LEU A 100 3.72 0.08 -5.25
C LEU A 100 2.80 1.11 -5.91
N THR A 101 1.57 1.22 -5.40
CA THR A 101 0.62 2.23 -5.90
C THR A 101 1.18 3.62 -5.71
N HIS A 102 1.80 3.85 -4.57
CA HIS A 102 2.57 5.03 -4.22
C HIS A 102 3.52 4.72 -3.04
N LEU A 103 4.33 5.68 -2.65
CA LEU A 103 5.47 5.44 -1.75
C LEU A 103 5.28 6.02 -0.33
N HIS A 104 4.03 6.26 0.10
CA HIS A 104 3.79 6.57 1.50
C HIS A 104 4.13 5.37 2.39
N PHE A 105 4.48 5.65 3.63
CA PHE A 105 5.05 4.67 4.56
C PHE A 105 4.14 3.46 4.81
N ASP A 106 2.85 3.63 4.74
CA ASP A 106 1.83 2.59 4.95
C ASP A 106 1.49 1.77 3.69
N HIS A 107 2.14 2.07 2.57
CA HIS A 107 2.06 1.31 1.32
C HIS A 107 3.38 0.60 0.96
N CYS A 108 4.52 1.23 1.21
CA CYS A 108 5.83 0.64 0.86
C CYS A 108 6.65 0.17 2.08
N GLY A 109 6.14 0.36 3.29
CA GLY A 109 6.89 0.07 4.51
C GLY A 109 7.25 -1.41 4.70
N GLY A 110 6.39 -2.32 4.25
CA GLY A 110 6.61 -3.76 4.37
C GLY A 110 7.51 -4.38 3.29
N CYS A 111 8.08 -3.59 2.36
CA CYS A 111 9.04 -4.13 1.38
C CYS A 111 10.29 -4.73 2.02
N PHE A 112 10.75 -4.13 3.09
CA PHE A 112 11.95 -4.52 3.84
C PHE A 112 11.65 -4.58 5.34
N THR A 113 12.36 -5.43 6.04
CA THR A 113 12.33 -5.56 7.52
C THR A 113 13.74 -5.58 8.08
N TRP A 114 13.88 -5.54 9.41
CA TRP A 114 15.19 -5.75 10.05
C TRP A 114 15.65 -7.19 9.90
N ASN A 115 16.97 -7.39 9.68
CA ASN A 115 17.57 -8.70 9.90
C ASN A 115 17.51 -9.09 11.38
N ALA A 116 17.84 -10.35 11.69
CA ALA A 116 17.74 -10.89 13.05
C ALA A 116 18.51 -10.07 14.11
N ASP A 117 19.66 -9.51 13.73
CA ASP A 117 20.52 -8.72 14.62
C ASP A 117 20.13 -7.22 14.63
N ARG A 118 19.15 -6.81 13.84
CA ARG A 118 18.70 -5.41 13.67
C ARG A 118 19.82 -4.46 13.26
N THR A 119 20.76 -4.95 12.45
CA THR A 119 21.90 -4.18 11.93
C THR A 119 21.74 -3.71 10.50
N ALA A 120 20.82 -4.35 9.74
CA ALA A 120 20.57 -4.05 8.34
C ALA A 120 19.13 -4.36 7.96
N PHE A 121 18.65 -3.72 6.89
CA PHE A 121 17.37 -4.06 6.28
C PHE A 121 17.55 -5.19 5.27
N VAL A 122 16.62 -6.14 5.30
CA VAL A 122 16.55 -7.27 4.36
C VAL A 122 15.20 -7.29 3.67
N PRO A 123 15.13 -7.72 2.40
CA PRO A 123 13.86 -7.78 1.69
C PRO A 123 12.92 -8.82 2.30
N VAL A 124 11.66 -8.46 2.46
CA VAL A 124 10.59 -9.40 2.85
C VAL A 124 10.29 -10.37 1.70
N PHE A 125 10.41 -9.88 0.47
CA PHE A 125 10.21 -10.64 -0.77
C PHE A 125 11.54 -10.71 -1.55
N PRO A 126 12.42 -11.68 -1.25
CA PRO A 126 13.81 -11.66 -1.73
C PRO A 126 13.94 -11.88 -3.25
N ASN A 127 12.92 -12.44 -3.89
CA ASN A 127 12.93 -12.71 -5.32
C ASN A 127 12.20 -11.63 -6.13
N ALA A 128 11.51 -10.69 -5.47
CA ALA A 128 10.68 -9.70 -6.15
C ALA A 128 11.48 -8.54 -6.73
N ASP A 129 11.06 -8.06 -7.91
CA ASP A 129 11.36 -6.71 -8.36
C ASP A 129 10.33 -5.73 -7.78
N TYR A 130 10.75 -4.51 -7.44
CA TYR A 130 9.91 -3.45 -6.86
C TYR A 130 9.58 -2.41 -7.94
N TRP A 131 8.29 -2.24 -8.21
CA TRP A 131 7.80 -1.41 -9.30
C TRP A 131 7.22 -0.09 -8.80
N SER A 132 7.70 1.00 -9.36
CA SER A 132 7.16 2.34 -9.21
C SER A 132 7.13 3.02 -10.59
N ASN A 133 6.91 4.33 -10.64
CA ASN A 133 7.24 5.12 -11.82
C ASN A 133 8.25 6.21 -11.47
N GLU A 134 9.04 6.61 -12.45
CA GLU A 134 10.15 7.53 -12.22
C GLU A 134 9.68 8.89 -11.66
N SER A 135 8.58 9.42 -12.17
CA SER A 135 8.05 10.70 -11.72
C SER A 135 7.59 10.66 -10.27
N HIS A 136 6.91 9.57 -9.84
CA HIS A 136 6.52 9.39 -8.45
C HIS A 136 7.74 9.17 -7.54
N TRP A 137 8.74 8.41 -8.02
CA TRP A 137 9.98 8.19 -7.28
C TRP A 137 10.73 9.51 -7.02
N GLN A 138 10.84 10.36 -8.04
CA GLN A 138 11.44 11.69 -7.88
C GLN A 138 10.65 12.55 -6.89
N TRP A 139 9.32 12.50 -6.96
CA TRP A 139 8.45 13.18 -6.00
C TRP A 139 8.66 12.70 -4.57
N ALA A 140 8.73 11.39 -4.35
CA ALA A 140 8.91 10.79 -3.04
C ALA A 140 10.30 11.05 -2.43
N THR A 141 11.34 11.12 -3.26
CA THR A 141 12.71 11.41 -2.81
C THR A 141 13.01 12.89 -2.60
N GLN A 142 12.22 13.78 -3.24
CA GLN A 142 12.30 15.23 -3.12
C GLN A 142 10.91 15.83 -2.77
N PRO A 143 10.30 15.40 -1.67
CA PRO A 143 8.91 15.74 -1.38
C PRO A 143 8.75 17.19 -1.01
N ASN A 144 7.56 17.73 -1.28
CA ASN A 144 7.16 19.01 -0.74
C ASN A 144 6.99 18.95 0.80
N PRO A 145 6.96 20.10 1.50
CA PRO A 145 6.84 20.13 2.96
C PRO A 145 5.57 19.47 3.51
N ARG A 146 4.47 19.41 2.74
CA ARG A 146 3.19 18.82 3.15
C ARG A 146 3.28 17.31 3.26
N GLU A 147 3.94 16.67 2.29
CA GLU A 147 3.98 15.20 2.17
C GLU A 147 5.26 14.57 2.73
N LYS A 148 6.25 15.41 3.08
CA LYS A 148 7.58 14.95 3.55
C LYS A 148 7.50 13.91 4.68
N ALA A 149 6.52 14.03 5.57
CA ALA A 149 6.36 13.11 6.70
C ALA A 149 5.82 11.71 6.26
N SER A 150 5.25 11.61 5.08
CA SER A 150 4.72 10.36 4.53
C SER A 150 5.77 9.54 3.78
N PHE A 151 6.87 10.17 3.33
CA PHE A 151 7.95 9.51 2.59
C PHE A 151 9.16 9.28 3.50
N LEU A 152 9.31 8.05 3.98
CA LEU A 152 10.37 7.69 4.92
C LEU A 152 11.59 7.14 4.19
N LYS A 153 12.77 7.71 4.46
CA LYS A 153 14.03 7.25 3.85
C LYS A 153 14.33 5.79 4.14
N ASP A 154 13.97 5.31 5.35
CA ASP A 154 14.15 3.92 5.76
C ASP A 154 13.28 2.94 4.95
N ASN A 155 12.29 3.43 4.22
CA ASN A 155 11.50 2.64 3.28
C ASN A 155 12.07 2.75 1.85
N LEU A 156 12.45 3.96 1.43
CA LEU A 156 12.88 4.23 0.05
C LEU A 156 14.31 3.76 -0.24
N ASN A 157 15.26 4.05 0.65
CA ASN A 157 16.66 3.73 0.43
C ASN A 157 16.90 2.23 0.22
N PRO A 158 16.35 1.30 1.05
CA PRO A 158 16.54 -0.13 0.84
C PRO A 158 16.00 -0.63 -0.50
N ILE A 159 14.88 -0.06 -0.98
CA ILE A 159 14.32 -0.40 -2.29
C ILE A 159 15.32 0.00 -3.39
N GLN A 160 15.87 1.21 -3.32
CA GLN A 160 16.85 1.69 -4.29
C GLN A 160 18.16 0.89 -4.23
N GLU A 161 18.68 0.66 -3.04
CA GLU A 161 19.96 -0.04 -2.80
C GLU A 161 19.89 -1.53 -3.15
N SER A 162 18.70 -2.13 -3.19
CA SER A 162 18.50 -3.52 -3.57
C SER A 162 18.92 -3.84 -5.01
N GLY A 163 18.99 -2.82 -5.89
CA GLY A 163 19.20 -3.00 -7.33
C GLY A 163 18.00 -3.61 -8.06
N ARG A 164 16.86 -3.81 -7.36
CA ARG A 164 15.63 -4.41 -7.90
C ARG A 164 14.52 -3.40 -8.14
N LEU A 165 14.77 -2.10 -7.95
CA LEU A 165 13.82 -1.04 -8.32
C LEU A 165 13.66 -0.98 -9.84
N ARG A 166 12.42 -1.00 -10.30
CA ARG A 166 12.03 -0.90 -11.70
C ARG A 166 11.00 0.20 -11.87
N PHE A 167 10.98 0.80 -13.05
CA PHE A 167 10.02 1.84 -13.38
C PHE A 167 9.10 1.44 -14.52
N ILE A 168 7.82 1.72 -14.33
CA ILE A 168 6.79 1.61 -15.37
C ILE A 168 6.52 3.02 -15.89
N GLU A 169 6.54 3.17 -17.22
CA GLU A 169 6.27 4.44 -17.85
C GLU A 169 4.86 4.46 -18.44
N LYS A 170 4.16 5.58 -18.21
CA LYS A 170 2.82 5.78 -18.79
C LYS A 170 2.88 5.72 -20.32
N GLY A 171 2.01 4.90 -20.90
CA GLY A 171 1.88 4.77 -22.36
C GLY A 171 2.92 3.87 -23.03
N LYS A 172 3.76 3.18 -22.25
CA LYS A 172 4.63 2.11 -22.73
C LYS A 172 4.11 0.74 -22.31
N ASP A 173 4.64 -0.31 -22.95
CA ASP A 173 4.33 -1.68 -22.56
C ASP A 173 4.67 -1.91 -21.08
N ASN A 174 3.74 -2.52 -20.38
CA ASN A 174 3.88 -2.80 -18.97
C ASN A 174 4.38 -4.25 -18.77
N PRO A 175 5.58 -4.42 -18.21
CA PRO A 175 6.16 -5.76 -18.01
C PRO A 175 5.34 -6.67 -17.09
N LEU A 176 4.40 -6.11 -16.31
CA LEU A 176 3.54 -6.88 -15.40
C LEU A 176 2.29 -7.43 -16.09
N ASP A 177 2.05 -7.07 -17.35
CA ASP A 177 0.83 -7.42 -18.10
C ASP A 177 -0.47 -7.02 -17.35
N LEU A 178 -0.42 -5.84 -16.72
CA LEU A 178 -1.54 -5.24 -16.00
C LEU A 178 -1.90 -3.88 -16.60
N ASP A 179 -3.17 -3.61 -16.79
CA ASP A 179 -3.61 -2.24 -17.06
C ASP A 179 -3.32 -1.35 -15.84
N LEU A 180 -2.79 -0.14 -16.06
CA LEU A 180 -2.48 0.81 -14.99
C LEU A 180 -3.12 2.17 -15.25
N LEU A 181 -3.84 2.68 -14.26
CA LEU A 181 -4.26 4.08 -14.24
C LEU A 181 -3.20 4.92 -13.50
N PHE A 182 -2.74 5.97 -14.15
CA PHE A 182 -1.85 6.95 -13.53
C PHE A 182 -2.70 8.16 -13.12
N VAL A 183 -2.72 8.45 -11.84
CA VAL A 183 -3.58 9.48 -11.25
C VAL A 183 -2.81 10.39 -10.31
N ASP A 184 -3.30 11.62 -10.19
CA ASP A 184 -2.85 12.61 -9.22
C ASP A 184 -3.98 12.88 -8.23
N GLY A 185 -3.66 13.31 -7.04
CA GLY A 185 -4.67 13.65 -6.02
C GLY A 185 -4.11 13.52 -4.61
N HIS A 186 -4.24 12.36 -3.97
CA HIS A 186 -3.68 12.06 -2.67
C HIS A 186 -2.16 12.31 -2.64
N THR A 187 -1.46 11.82 -3.65
CA THR A 187 -0.09 12.17 -4.00
C THR A 187 0.08 12.19 -5.52
N GLU A 188 1.23 12.64 -6.02
CA GLU A 188 1.51 12.74 -7.46
C GLU A 188 1.78 11.35 -8.07
N LYS A 189 1.21 11.11 -9.26
CA LYS A 189 1.54 9.96 -10.13
C LYS A 189 1.37 8.58 -9.48
N GLN A 190 0.30 8.39 -8.71
CA GLN A 190 -0.07 7.05 -8.24
C GLN A 190 -0.33 6.11 -9.42
N MET A 191 -0.01 4.84 -9.25
CA MET A 191 -0.31 3.75 -10.19
C MET A 191 -1.38 2.85 -9.60
N LEU A 192 -2.54 2.79 -10.22
CA LEU A 192 -3.66 1.95 -9.77
C LEU A 192 -3.81 0.78 -10.75
N PRO A 193 -3.52 -0.46 -10.33
CA PRO A 193 -3.69 -1.61 -11.21
C PRO A 193 -5.16 -1.92 -11.44
N MET A 194 -5.46 -2.22 -12.70
CA MET A 194 -6.75 -2.73 -13.15
C MET A 194 -6.57 -4.16 -13.66
N VAL A 195 -7.47 -5.03 -13.27
CA VAL A 195 -7.46 -6.44 -13.67
C VAL A 195 -8.83 -6.86 -14.20
N ASP A 196 -8.84 -7.67 -15.26
CA ASP A 196 -10.06 -8.33 -15.70
C ASP A 196 -10.29 -9.57 -14.83
N TRP A 197 -11.36 -9.56 -14.06
CA TRP A 197 -11.68 -10.64 -13.12
C TRP A 197 -13.16 -11.01 -13.20
N LYS A 198 -13.42 -12.27 -13.55
CA LYS A 198 -14.79 -12.82 -13.68
C LYS A 198 -15.69 -12.01 -14.60
N GLY A 199 -15.14 -11.44 -15.68
CA GLY A 199 -15.88 -10.66 -16.68
C GLY A 199 -16.15 -9.22 -16.29
N GLU A 200 -15.58 -8.74 -15.18
CA GLU A 200 -15.65 -7.35 -14.72
C GLU A 200 -14.24 -6.76 -14.60
N LYS A 201 -14.10 -5.43 -14.71
CA LYS A 201 -12.86 -4.74 -14.38
C LYS A 201 -12.82 -4.42 -12.89
N LEU A 202 -11.81 -4.92 -12.20
CA LEU A 202 -11.50 -4.57 -10.82
C LEU A 202 -10.34 -3.58 -10.81
N VAL A 203 -10.49 -2.48 -10.08
CA VAL A 203 -9.43 -1.48 -9.88
C VAL A 203 -9.03 -1.49 -8.41
N PHE A 204 -7.74 -1.66 -8.14
CA PHE A 204 -7.20 -1.43 -6.80
C PHE A 204 -6.94 0.06 -6.62
N MET A 205 -7.75 0.72 -5.81
CA MET A 205 -7.82 2.18 -5.75
C MET A 205 -6.67 2.84 -4.97
N GLY A 206 -5.87 2.07 -4.23
CA GLY A 206 -4.89 2.66 -3.32
C GLY A 206 -5.53 3.75 -2.48
N ASP A 207 -4.87 4.90 -2.38
CA ASP A 207 -5.37 6.07 -1.65
C ASP A 207 -5.97 7.16 -2.55
N LEU A 208 -6.28 6.87 -3.81
CA LEU A 208 -7.05 7.81 -4.63
C LEU A 208 -8.44 8.07 -4.03
N ILE A 209 -9.05 7.02 -3.48
CA ILE A 209 -10.29 7.11 -2.71
C ILE A 209 -10.00 6.45 -1.35
N PRO A 210 -9.59 7.22 -0.35
CA PRO A 210 -9.36 6.71 0.99
C PRO A 210 -10.60 5.98 1.53
N VAL A 211 -10.40 4.95 2.32
CA VAL A 211 -11.47 4.10 2.91
C VAL A 211 -12.65 4.90 3.46
N SER A 212 -12.38 6.07 4.01
CA SER A 212 -13.38 7.00 4.52
C SER A 212 -14.41 7.44 3.49
N TYR A 213 -14.05 7.60 2.23
CA TYR A 213 -14.97 8.04 1.19
C TYR A 213 -15.76 6.90 0.56
N THR A 214 -15.23 5.68 0.54
CA THR A 214 -15.94 4.51 -0.02
C THR A 214 -17.16 4.12 0.80
N HIS A 215 -17.23 4.48 2.08
CA HIS A 215 -18.37 4.22 2.95
C HIS A 215 -19.43 5.34 2.96
N LEU A 216 -19.08 6.55 2.53
CA LEU A 216 -19.97 7.70 2.53
C LEU A 216 -20.60 7.99 1.16
N THR A 217 -19.95 7.61 0.10
CA THR A 217 -20.44 7.75 -1.27
C THR A 217 -20.95 6.41 -1.75
N LEU A 218 -22.11 5.93 -1.28
CA LEU A 218 -22.80 4.73 -1.79
C LEU A 218 -21.89 3.51 -1.97
N PRO A 219 -22.39 2.27 -2.07
CA PRO A 219 -21.57 1.13 -2.46
C PRO A 219 -21.14 1.32 -3.91
N THR A 220 -20.20 2.20 -4.14
CA THR A 220 -19.51 2.32 -5.41
C THR A 220 -18.41 1.29 -5.41
N ILE A 221 -18.79 0.05 -5.60
CA ILE A 221 -18.01 -0.76 -6.53
C ILE A 221 -18.08 0.08 -7.80
N LEU A 222 -17.03 0.82 -8.13
CA LEU A 222 -16.89 1.38 -9.46
C LEU A 222 -16.76 0.17 -10.40
N ARG A 223 -17.90 -0.36 -10.79
CA ARG A 223 -18.02 -1.17 -11.97
C ARG A 223 -17.92 -0.19 -13.13
N VAL A 224 -16.76 -0.10 -13.74
CA VAL A 224 -16.59 0.58 -15.02
C VAL A 224 -16.97 -0.40 -16.11
#